data_ade4d787d1b885030bfeae95d8082203
#
_entry.id   ade4d787d1b885030bfeae95d8082203
#
_cell.length_a   1.000
_cell.length_b   1.000
_cell.length_c   1.000
_cell.angle_alpha   90.00
_cell.angle_beta   90.00
_cell.angle_gamma   90.00
#
_symmetry.space_group_name_H-M   'P 1'
#
loop_
_entity.id
_entity.type
_entity.pdbx_description
1 polymer ?
#
loop_
_entity_poly.entity_id
_entity_poly.type
_entity_poly.pdbx_seq_one_letter_code
_entity_poly.pdbx_strand_id
1 'polypeptide(L)'
;MNICVFCSAADLDDRYTAPAREFAELIGKGGHTLVWGGSDVGLMKVMADGVQEHGGRLVGISVEFLSAKAREGADEMVVTKDLAERKAQLLARADAVVIMVGGTGTLDEATEILELKKHGLHIKPVVLLNAAGFYDGLKLQFQRMEEEGFLPVPLSDLVHFAENGAEAMTYLESV
;
A
#
# COMPACT_ATOMS: atom_id res chain seq x y z
N MET A 1 -3.07 -9.92 -10.21
CA MET A 1 -1.99 -9.60 -9.26
C MET A 1 -2.55 -9.50 -7.85
N ASN A 2 -1.73 -9.79 -6.85
CA ASN A 2 -1.98 -9.47 -5.45
C ASN A 2 -1.31 -8.13 -5.13
N ILE A 3 -2.10 -7.09 -4.93
CA ILE A 3 -1.61 -5.73 -4.70
C ILE A 3 -1.69 -5.44 -3.20
N CYS A 4 -0.53 -5.31 -2.55
CA CYS A 4 -0.47 -4.89 -1.15
C CYS A 4 -0.64 -3.38 -1.04
N VAL A 5 -1.59 -2.93 -0.23
CA VAL A 5 -1.84 -1.51 0.00
C VAL A 5 -1.61 -1.14 1.45
N PHE A 6 -0.68 -0.22 1.69
CA PHE A 6 -0.48 0.46 2.97
C PHE A 6 -1.20 1.79 2.95
N CYS A 7 -2.09 2.03 3.90
CA CYS A 7 -2.84 3.28 4.00
C CYS A 7 -3.32 3.56 5.43
N SER A 8 -3.87 4.76 5.64
CA SER A 8 -4.35 5.22 6.93
C SER A 8 -5.50 4.41 7.50
N ALA A 9 -5.52 4.23 8.82
CA ALA A 9 -6.68 3.78 9.59
C ALA A 9 -7.62 4.92 10.01
N ALA A 10 -7.27 6.18 9.69
CA ALA A 10 -8.08 7.35 10.04
C ALA A 10 -9.20 7.58 9.04
N ASP A 11 -10.30 8.15 9.52
CA ASP A 11 -11.32 8.73 8.67
C ASP A 11 -10.79 10.03 8.07
N LEU A 12 -10.81 10.12 6.74
CA LEU A 12 -10.24 11.22 5.98
C LEU A 12 -11.30 11.90 5.13
N ASP A 13 -11.04 13.17 4.77
CA ASP A 13 -11.90 13.91 3.85
C ASP A 13 -11.82 13.35 2.41
N ASP A 14 -12.72 13.88 1.54
CA ASP A 14 -12.88 13.37 0.18
C ASP A 14 -11.65 13.58 -0.71
N ARG A 15 -10.81 14.54 -0.39
CA ARG A 15 -9.52 14.78 -1.06
C ARG A 15 -8.62 13.53 -1.09
N TYR A 16 -8.73 12.68 -0.07
CA TYR A 16 -7.98 11.43 0.05
C TYR A 16 -8.81 10.19 -0.19
N THR A 17 -10.11 10.21 0.17
CA THR A 17 -10.97 9.04 0.00
C THR A 17 -11.44 8.86 -1.44
N ALA A 18 -11.58 9.94 -2.24
CA ALA A 18 -11.93 9.82 -3.65
C ALA A 18 -10.84 9.09 -4.46
N PRO A 19 -9.55 9.49 -4.42
CA PRO A 19 -8.48 8.75 -5.09
C PRO A 19 -8.35 7.28 -4.62
N ALA A 20 -8.67 7.02 -3.35
CA ALA A 20 -8.65 5.66 -2.82
C ALA A 20 -9.78 4.79 -3.41
N ARG A 21 -10.99 5.33 -3.52
CA ARG A 21 -12.12 4.63 -4.17
C ARG A 21 -11.81 4.35 -5.64
N GLU A 22 -11.28 5.33 -6.37
CA GLU A 22 -10.89 5.14 -7.77
C GLU A 22 -9.85 4.03 -7.94
N PHE A 23 -8.84 3.99 -7.09
CA PHE A 23 -7.84 2.94 -7.14
C PHE A 23 -8.40 1.58 -6.74
N ALA A 24 -9.25 1.51 -5.71
CA ALA A 24 -9.94 0.29 -5.30
C ALA A 24 -10.85 -0.27 -6.42
N GLU A 25 -11.58 0.60 -7.13
CA GLU A 25 -12.37 0.24 -8.31
C GLU A 25 -11.51 -0.38 -9.41
N LEU A 26 -10.31 0.18 -9.69
CA LEU A 26 -9.38 -0.36 -10.68
C LEU A 26 -8.87 -1.76 -10.26
N ILE A 27 -8.53 -1.94 -8.98
CA ILE A 27 -8.14 -3.26 -8.43
C ILE A 27 -9.28 -4.27 -8.66
N GLY A 28 -10.50 -3.93 -8.26
CA GLY A 28 -11.66 -4.82 -8.39
C GLY A 28 -12.00 -5.16 -9.83
N LYS A 29 -12.14 -4.16 -10.70
CA LYS A 29 -12.45 -4.33 -12.14
C LYS A 29 -11.38 -5.11 -12.90
N GLY A 30 -10.10 -4.95 -12.49
CA GLY A 30 -8.99 -5.72 -13.05
C GLY A 30 -8.93 -7.18 -12.58
N GLY A 31 -9.85 -7.62 -11.70
CA GLY A 31 -9.83 -8.96 -11.12
C GLY A 31 -8.61 -9.23 -10.23
N HIS A 32 -8.06 -8.17 -9.65
CA HIS A 32 -6.91 -8.27 -8.75
C HIS A 32 -7.33 -8.54 -7.31
N THR A 33 -6.38 -8.92 -6.48
CA THR A 33 -6.56 -9.13 -5.04
C THR A 33 -5.98 -7.95 -4.27
N LEU A 34 -6.76 -7.38 -3.36
CA LEU A 34 -6.25 -6.46 -2.35
C LEU A 34 -5.65 -7.25 -1.19
N VAL A 35 -4.37 -7.06 -0.93
CA VAL A 35 -3.69 -7.50 0.30
C VAL A 35 -3.52 -6.27 1.18
N TRP A 36 -4.09 -6.27 2.41
CA TRP A 36 -4.06 -5.06 3.26
C TRP A 36 -4.04 -5.41 4.74
N GLY A 37 -3.94 -4.38 5.57
CA GLY A 37 -3.88 -4.50 7.04
C GLY A 37 -5.11 -5.13 7.72
N GLY A 38 -6.10 -5.55 6.97
CA GLY A 38 -7.25 -6.32 7.46
C GLY A 38 -8.29 -5.53 8.25
N SER A 39 -8.08 -4.25 8.53
CA SER A 39 -9.00 -3.45 9.35
C SER A 39 -10.18 -2.91 8.55
N ASP A 40 -11.34 -2.82 9.22
CA ASP A 40 -12.59 -2.27 8.68
C ASP A 40 -12.84 -0.84 9.17
N VAL A 41 -11.78 0.01 9.13
CA VAL A 41 -11.83 1.41 9.57
C VAL A 41 -11.06 2.32 8.62
N GLY A 42 -11.46 3.59 8.57
CA GLY A 42 -10.76 4.64 7.84
C GLY A 42 -10.56 4.33 6.37
N LEU A 43 -9.40 4.72 5.83
CA LEU A 43 -9.08 4.51 4.42
C LEU A 43 -8.95 3.01 4.06
N MET A 44 -8.55 2.15 5.01
CA MET A 44 -8.51 0.71 4.82
C MET A 44 -9.89 0.12 4.50
N LYS A 45 -10.95 0.62 5.20
CA LYS A 45 -12.33 0.25 4.89
C LYS A 45 -12.74 0.73 3.49
N VAL A 46 -12.44 1.97 3.15
CA VAL A 46 -12.74 2.53 1.81
C VAL A 46 -12.14 1.67 0.70
N MET A 47 -10.88 1.25 0.86
CA MET A 47 -10.21 0.36 -0.09
C MET A 47 -10.91 -1.00 -0.19
N ALA A 48 -11.18 -1.63 0.95
CA ALA A 48 -11.79 -2.96 0.97
C ALA A 48 -13.23 -2.94 0.38
N ASP A 49 -14.03 -1.93 0.73
CA ASP A 49 -15.38 -1.75 0.16
C ASP A 49 -15.32 -1.62 -1.36
N GLY A 50 -14.49 -0.69 -1.86
CA GLY A 50 -14.39 -0.44 -3.30
C GLY A 50 -13.90 -1.64 -4.10
N VAL A 51 -12.92 -2.39 -3.58
CA VAL A 51 -12.44 -3.61 -4.25
C VAL A 51 -13.54 -4.69 -4.29
N GLN A 52 -14.24 -4.92 -3.18
CA GLN A 52 -15.29 -5.93 -3.07
C GLN A 52 -16.51 -5.59 -3.91
N GLU A 53 -16.93 -4.32 -3.94
CA GLU A 53 -18.04 -3.82 -4.77
C GLU A 53 -17.81 -4.04 -6.27
N HIS A 54 -16.54 -4.06 -6.70
CA HIS A 54 -16.15 -4.27 -8.10
C HIS A 54 -15.63 -5.69 -8.40
N GLY A 55 -15.89 -6.65 -7.50
CA GLY A 55 -15.63 -8.07 -7.72
C GLY A 55 -14.18 -8.54 -7.48
N GLY A 56 -13.34 -7.70 -6.90
CA GLY A 56 -11.99 -8.08 -6.48
C GLY A 56 -11.99 -8.91 -5.20
N ARG A 57 -10.88 -9.59 -4.95
CA ARG A 57 -10.66 -10.44 -3.78
C ARG A 57 -9.97 -9.69 -2.65
N LEU A 58 -10.28 -10.04 -1.39
CA LEU A 58 -9.74 -9.43 -0.18
C LEU A 58 -8.92 -10.42 0.64
N VAL A 59 -7.64 -10.11 0.92
CA VAL A 59 -6.75 -10.86 1.81
C VAL A 59 -6.23 -9.94 2.91
N GLY A 60 -6.81 -10.03 4.11
CA GLY A 60 -6.46 -9.21 5.27
C GLY A 60 -5.37 -9.85 6.13
N ILE A 61 -4.39 -9.05 6.53
CA ILE A 61 -3.34 -9.46 7.48
C ILE A 61 -3.41 -8.54 8.71
N SER A 62 -4.10 -9.00 9.74
CA SER A 62 -4.26 -8.29 11.01
C SER A 62 -3.20 -8.73 12.03
N VAL A 63 -3.20 -8.10 13.18
CA VAL A 63 -2.39 -8.47 14.34
C VAL A 63 -3.28 -8.62 15.57
N GLU A 64 -2.89 -9.47 16.51
CA GLU A 64 -3.74 -9.85 17.66
C GLU A 64 -4.38 -8.65 18.38
N PHE A 65 -3.59 -7.62 18.72
CA PHE A 65 -4.10 -6.44 19.44
C PHE A 65 -5.01 -5.51 18.63
N LEU A 66 -5.11 -5.70 17.29
CA LEU A 66 -6.03 -5.00 16.39
C LEU A 66 -7.15 -5.89 15.85
N SER A 67 -7.20 -7.16 16.22
CA SER A 67 -8.15 -8.15 15.67
C SER A 67 -9.62 -7.76 15.85
N ALA A 68 -9.95 -7.01 16.91
CA ALA A 68 -11.30 -6.49 17.12
C ALA A 68 -11.78 -5.49 16.03
N LYS A 69 -10.86 -4.95 15.22
CA LYS A 69 -11.15 -4.07 14.09
C LYS A 69 -11.04 -4.79 12.74
N ALA A 70 -10.79 -6.10 12.75
CA ALA A 70 -10.67 -6.87 11.52
C ALA A 70 -12.00 -6.90 10.76
N ARG A 71 -11.90 -6.79 9.43
CA ARG A 71 -13.07 -6.85 8.54
C ARG A 71 -13.68 -8.25 8.54
N GLU A 72 -14.97 -8.34 8.79
CA GLU A 72 -15.75 -9.53 8.52
C GLU A 72 -16.04 -9.66 7.01
N GLY A 73 -16.06 -10.89 6.51
CA GLY A 73 -16.39 -11.15 5.10
C GLY A 73 -15.26 -10.88 4.12
N ALA A 74 -14.00 -10.77 4.55
CA ALA A 74 -12.85 -10.91 3.69
C ALA A 74 -12.72 -12.37 3.21
N ASP A 75 -12.22 -12.58 1.98
CA ASP A 75 -12.00 -13.94 1.44
C ASP A 75 -10.98 -14.74 2.25
N GLU A 76 -10.00 -14.03 2.81
CA GLU A 76 -9.01 -14.58 3.74
C GLU A 76 -8.65 -13.53 4.79
N MET A 77 -8.56 -13.95 6.07
CA MET A 77 -8.08 -13.12 7.18
C MET A 77 -7.04 -13.89 7.98
N VAL A 78 -5.83 -13.35 8.05
CA VAL A 78 -4.72 -13.88 8.85
C VAL A 78 -4.50 -12.96 10.03
N VAL A 79 -4.36 -13.53 11.23
CA VAL A 79 -4.02 -12.78 12.45
C VAL A 79 -2.62 -13.20 12.89
N THR A 80 -1.70 -12.26 12.87
CA THR A 80 -0.31 -12.45 13.28
C THR A 80 -0.10 -12.06 14.74
N LYS A 81 0.97 -12.53 15.36
CA LYS A 81 1.27 -12.27 16.77
C LYS A 81 1.85 -10.86 17.00
N ASP A 82 2.59 -10.32 16.03
CA ASP A 82 3.26 -9.04 16.14
C ASP A 82 3.34 -8.29 14.79
N LEU A 83 3.78 -7.03 14.83
CA LEU A 83 3.87 -6.17 13.65
C LEU A 83 4.95 -6.64 12.66
N ALA A 84 6.03 -7.26 13.13
CA ALA A 84 7.10 -7.73 12.25
C ALA A 84 6.61 -8.90 11.40
N GLU A 85 5.93 -9.89 12.02
CA GLU A 85 5.30 -10.99 11.29
C GLU A 85 4.23 -10.48 10.32
N ARG A 86 3.42 -9.49 10.73
CA ARG A 86 2.39 -8.87 9.88
C ARG A 86 3.02 -8.26 8.62
N LYS A 87 4.05 -7.43 8.75
CA LYS A 87 4.74 -6.82 7.61
C LYS A 87 5.36 -7.88 6.69
N ALA A 88 6.00 -8.90 7.26
CA ALA A 88 6.55 -10.02 6.48
C ALA A 88 5.46 -10.77 5.68
N GLN A 89 4.29 -11.04 6.30
CA GLN A 89 3.15 -11.70 5.63
C GLN A 89 2.53 -10.83 4.53
N LEU A 90 2.40 -9.51 4.75
CA LEU A 90 1.91 -8.57 3.75
C LEU A 90 2.83 -8.58 2.51
N LEU A 91 4.14 -8.46 2.71
CA LEU A 91 5.10 -8.49 1.61
C LEU A 91 5.14 -9.85 0.91
N ALA A 92 5.15 -10.96 1.66
CA ALA A 92 5.23 -12.31 1.08
C ALA A 92 4.06 -12.63 0.13
N ARG A 93 2.87 -12.12 0.42
CA ARG A 93 1.64 -12.38 -0.36
C ARG A 93 1.43 -11.42 -1.54
N ALA A 94 2.20 -10.33 -1.59
CA ALA A 94 2.07 -9.31 -2.63
C ALA A 94 2.86 -9.65 -3.89
N ASP A 95 2.34 -9.29 -5.05
CA ASP A 95 3.08 -9.19 -6.31
C ASP A 95 3.61 -7.76 -6.49
N ALA A 96 2.88 -6.77 -5.97
CA ALA A 96 3.18 -5.35 -6.01
C ALA A 96 2.79 -4.66 -4.70
N VAL A 97 3.40 -3.51 -4.40
CA VAL A 97 3.11 -2.71 -3.20
C VAL A 97 2.72 -1.30 -3.60
N VAL A 98 1.62 -0.79 -3.04
CA VAL A 98 1.18 0.60 -3.20
C VAL A 98 1.05 1.26 -1.83
N ILE A 99 1.71 2.41 -1.69
CA ILE A 99 1.71 3.21 -0.48
C ILE A 99 0.79 4.40 -0.73
N MET A 100 -0.31 4.46 0.00
CA MET A 100 -1.26 5.57 -0.03
C MET A 100 -1.09 6.46 1.20
N VAL A 101 -1.82 7.56 1.25
CA VAL A 101 -1.74 8.50 2.37
C VAL A 101 -1.92 7.83 3.72
N GLY A 102 -1.09 8.19 4.68
CA GLY A 102 -1.11 7.59 6.00
C GLY A 102 -0.18 8.26 6.99
N GLY A 103 -0.24 7.82 8.23
CA GLY A 103 0.59 8.33 9.31
C GLY A 103 1.92 7.58 9.45
N THR A 104 2.48 7.64 10.66
CA THR A 104 3.77 7.02 10.98
C THR A 104 3.80 5.50 10.79
N GLY A 105 2.67 4.81 11.00
CA GLY A 105 2.58 3.36 10.73
C GLY A 105 2.73 3.03 9.24
N THR A 106 2.09 3.82 8.37
CA THR A 106 2.24 3.68 6.92
C THR A 106 3.65 4.01 6.46
N LEU A 107 4.30 5.02 7.07
CA LEU A 107 5.71 5.34 6.78
C LEU A 107 6.67 4.26 7.27
N ASP A 108 6.42 3.63 8.41
CA ASP A 108 7.20 2.48 8.91
C ASP A 108 7.12 1.31 7.93
N GLU A 109 5.91 0.95 7.47
CA GLU A 109 5.69 -0.07 6.45
C GLU A 109 6.40 0.31 5.13
N ALA A 110 6.25 1.54 4.66
CA ALA A 110 6.84 2.03 3.42
C ALA A 110 8.37 1.98 3.44
N THR A 111 8.98 2.54 4.49
CA THR A 111 10.44 2.61 4.60
C THR A 111 11.08 1.24 4.76
N GLU A 112 10.44 0.30 5.46
CA GLU A 112 10.91 -1.08 5.54
C GLU A 112 10.89 -1.77 4.16
N ILE A 113 9.80 -1.63 3.40
CA ILE A 113 9.70 -2.19 2.05
C ILE A 113 10.80 -1.63 1.14
N LEU A 114 11.04 -0.32 1.17
CA LEU A 114 12.10 0.30 0.37
C LEU A 114 13.51 -0.16 0.81
N GLU A 115 13.73 -0.32 2.12
CA GLU A 115 14.99 -0.79 2.67
C GLU A 115 15.25 -2.25 2.26
N LEU A 116 14.24 -3.12 2.34
CA LEU A 116 14.34 -4.51 1.88
C LEU A 116 14.63 -4.58 0.37
N LYS A 117 13.98 -3.75 -0.45
CA LYS A 117 14.21 -3.67 -1.89
C LYS A 117 15.63 -3.18 -2.21
N LYS A 118 16.10 -2.15 -1.53
CA LYS A 118 17.46 -1.61 -1.65
C LYS A 118 18.54 -2.68 -1.41
N HIS A 119 18.27 -3.63 -0.52
CA HIS A 119 19.15 -4.78 -0.24
C HIS A 119 18.90 -6.00 -1.11
N GLY A 120 18.04 -5.92 -2.12
CA GLY A 120 17.74 -7.03 -3.03
C GLY A 120 16.96 -8.18 -2.39
N LEU A 121 16.32 -7.95 -1.23
CA LEU A 121 15.52 -8.97 -0.53
C LEU A 121 14.14 -9.16 -1.17
N HIS A 122 13.72 -8.25 -2.03
CA HIS A 122 12.64 -8.43 -2.99
C HIS A 122 12.84 -7.51 -4.21
N ILE A 123 12.16 -7.84 -5.32
CA ILE A 123 12.21 -7.07 -6.57
C ILE A 123 10.84 -6.49 -6.97
N LYS A 124 9.85 -6.61 -6.08
CA LYS A 124 8.47 -6.21 -6.38
C LYS A 124 8.39 -4.73 -6.74
N PRO A 125 7.52 -4.33 -7.70
CA PRO A 125 7.25 -2.92 -7.96
C PRO A 125 6.64 -2.26 -6.72
N VAL A 126 7.10 -1.06 -6.42
CA VAL A 126 6.61 -0.23 -5.31
C VAL A 126 6.14 1.10 -5.87
N VAL A 127 4.91 1.47 -5.61
CA VAL A 127 4.31 2.74 -6.00
C VAL A 127 3.98 3.55 -4.76
N LEU A 128 4.33 4.83 -4.76
CA LEU A 128 3.86 5.81 -3.81
C LEU A 128 2.80 6.66 -4.51
N LEU A 129 1.52 6.48 -4.13
CA LEU A 129 0.40 7.23 -4.69
C LEU A 129 0.26 8.56 -3.94
N ASN A 130 0.69 9.63 -4.61
CA ASN A 130 0.82 10.99 -4.05
C ASN A 130 -0.48 11.79 -4.15
N ALA A 131 -1.59 11.25 -3.67
CA ALA A 131 -2.87 11.93 -3.71
C ALA A 131 -2.80 13.31 -3.06
N ALA A 132 -3.24 14.34 -3.80
CA ALA A 132 -3.25 15.74 -3.37
C ALA A 132 -1.89 16.27 -2.87
N GLY A 133 -0.77 15.75 -3.36
CA GLY A 133 0.57 16.19 -2.97
C GLY A 133 0.97 15.84 -1.53
N PHE A 134 0.28 14.87 -0.91
CA PHE A 134 0.52 14.52 0.50
C PHE A 134 1.97 14.14 0.79
N TYR A 135 2.62 13.48 -0.16
CA TYR A 135 4.00 13.01 -0.04
C TYR A 135 5.05 13.88 -0.73
N ASP A 136 4.71 15.12 -1.14
CA ASP A 136 5.68 16.02 -1.79
C ASP A 136 6.94 16.25 -0.93
N GLY A 137 6.76 16.43 0.38
CA GLY A 137 7.90 16.57 1.30
C GLY A 137 8.74 15.29 1.41
N LEU A 138 8.13 14.12 1.39
CA LEU A 138 8.84 12.84 1.42
C LEU A 138 9.59 12.58 0.10
N LYS A 139 8.98 12.92 -1.04
CA LYS A 139 9.60 12.85 -2.36
C LYS A 139 10.86 13.72 -2.42
N LEU A 140 10.78 14.96 -1.95
CA LEU A 140 11.93 15.85 -1.83
C LEU A 140 13.03 15.27 -0.92
N GLN A 141 12.65 14.65 0.20
CA GLN A 141 13.62 14.03 1.10
C GLN A 141 14.34 12.84 0.44
N PHE A 142 13.62 11.99 -0.29
CA PHE A 142 14.22 10.87 -1.03
C PHE A 142 15.15 11.35 -2.16
N GLN A 143 14.75 12.38 -2.90
CA GLN A 143 15.59 13.00 -3.93
C GLN A 143 16.90 13.52 -3.33
N ARG A 144 16.81 14.19 -2.18
CA ARG A 144 17.98 14.66 -1.46
C ARG A 144 18.90 13.52 -1.02
N MET A 145 18.32 12.41 -0.54
CA MET A 145 19.12 11.21 -0.19
C MET A 145 19.87 10.66 -1.40
N GLU A 146 19.25 10.65 -2.58
CA GLU A 146 19.89 10.23 -3.83
C GLU A 146 21.01 11.19 -4.23
N GLU A 147 20.73 12.49 -4.29
CA GLU A 147 21.69 13.55 -4.67
C GLU A 147 22.92 13.59 -3.75
N GLU A 148 22.74 13.36 -2.46
CA GLU A 148 23.82 13.38 -1.47
C GLU A 148 24.50 11.99 -1.31
N GLY A 149 24.10 10.97 -2.09
CA GLY A 149 24.75 9.66 -2.13
C GLY A 149 24.39 8.70 -1.00
N PHE A 150 23.26 8.92 -0.31
CA PHE A 150 22.75 8.01 0.73
C PHE A 150 22.03 6.78 0.16
N LEU A 151 21.65 6.81 -1.13
CA LEU A 151 21.04 5.66 -1.82
C LEU A 151 22.09 4.98 -2.71
N PRO A 152 22.32 3.67 -2.53
CA PRO A 152 23.29 2.92 -3.35
C PRO A 152 22.75 2.55 -4.74
N VAL A 153 21.46 2.79 -4.98
CA VAL A 153 20.76 2.55 -6.25
C VAL A 153 19.90 3.76 -6.59
N PRO A 154 19.56 4.00 -7.87
CA PRO A 154 18.66 5.08 -8.26
C PRO A 154 17.32 5.03 -7.52
N LEU A 155 16.77 6.17 -7.14
CA LEU A 155 15.46 6.26 -6.48
C LEU A 155 14.35 5.64 -7.34
N SER A 156 14.43 5.80 -8.67
CA SER A 156 13.52 5.21 -9.64
C SER A 156 13.49 3.68 -9.61
N ASP A 157 14.56 3.03 -9.17
CA ASP A 157 14.61 1.57 -9.02
C ASP A 157 13.94 1.11 -7.73
N LEU A 158 13.80 2.00 -6.76
CA LEU A 158 13.17 1.71 -5.46
C LEU A 158 11.67 1.96 -5.47
N VAL A 159 11.24 3.12 -6.00
CA VAL A 159 9.85 3.56 -5.92
C VAL A 159 9.44 4.38 -7.14
N HIS A 160 8.23 4.11 -7.65
CA HIS A 160 7.55 4.95 -8.63
C HIS A 160 6.57 5.89 -7.91
N PHE A 161 6.59 7.19 -8.26
CA PHE A 161 5.63 8.16 -7.74
C PHE A 161 4.51 8.34 -8.75
N ALA A 162 3.27 8.03 -8.36
CA ALA A 162 2.08 8.19 -9.17
C ALA A 162 1.18 9.28 -8.57
N GLU A 163 0.63 10.15 -9.40
CA GLU A 163 -0.23 11.25 -8.97
C GLU A 163 -1.70 10.80 -8.75
N ASN A 164 -2.10 9.66 -9.35
CA ASN A 164 -3.44 9.11 -9.25
C ASN A 164 -3.44 7.58 -9.41
N GLY A 165 -4.62 6.97 -9.15
CA GLY A 165 -4.78 5.52 -9.21
C GLY A 165 -4.60 4.93 -10.60
N ALA A 166 -5.00 5.65 -11.65
CA ALA A 166 -4.86 5.18 -13.03
C ALA A 166 -3.38 5.11 -13.46
N GLU A 167 -2.59 6.10 -13.09
CA GLU A 167 -1.14 6.10 -13.32
C GLU A 167 -0.46 4.98 -12.54
N ALA A 168 -0.83 4.78 -11.26
CA ALA A 168 -0.33 3.69 -10.45
C ALA A 168 -0.62 2.33 -11.10
N MET A 169 -1.85 2.09 -11.53
CA MET A 169 -2.25 0.83 -12.17
C MET A 169 -1.52 0.62 -13.49
N THR A 170 -1.41 1.65 -14.34
CA THR A 170 -0.68 1.59 -15.61
C THR A 170 0.78 1.19 -15.40
N TYR A 171 1.44 1.76 -14.40
CA TYR A 171 2.81 1.38 -14.05
C TYR A 171 2.87 -0.10 -13.61
N LEU A 172 1.98 -0.53 -12.71
CA LEU A 172 1.98 -1.90 -12.20
C LEU A 172 1.73 -2.96 -13.29
N GLU A 173 0.95 -2.63 -14.31
CA GLU A 173 0.67 -3.52 -15.44
C GLU A 173 1.80 -3.53 -16.49
N SER A 174 2.74 -2.60 -16.43
CA SER A 174 3.85 -2.47 -17.38
C SER A 174 5.13 -3.21 -16.97
N VAL A 175 5.23 -3.69 -15.72
CA VAL A 175 6.46 -4.23 -15.10
C VAL A 175 6.33 -5.69 -14.69
#